data_d47904d05bfcc81f301295509f65385f
#
_entry.id   d47904d05bfcc81f301295509f65385f
#
_cell.length_a   1.000
_cell.length_b   1.000
_cell.length_c   1.000
_cell.angle_alpha   90.00
_cell.angle_beta   90.00
_cell.angle_gamma   90.00
#
_symmetry.space_group_name_H-M   'P 1'
#
loop_
_entity.id
_entity.type
_entity.pdbx_description
1 polymer ?
#
loop_
_entity_poly.entity_id
_entity_poly.type
_entity_poly.pdbx_seq_one_letter_code
_entity_poly.pdbx_strand_id
1 'polypeptide(L)'
;MGNWPGKTVERKEGSFRIGDTQCRVVDLPGAYGLSANSPEEEVTRDYLESGNADVVVVMADASQLERSLYMLAEFAAAHPEQPSLLALNLMDVAEGQGKRIDSACIEQRLGIPVVPLVASRPEGYGNLLCAIERTARERPSIDDDRLRREMASAPATAQGAGKARFAWIEWLLDGAVSAPEKAHALSRFDRLATGSRWSKPITVAMILAGFLLAFVPAIPIMMLGGAISSLGQVAAGALAQMGVPDVVGSFLAGVVFNSLCFGTMMVGYVFGINLVFGLYEEAGYMARIGYVFDHTMARFGLQGKSLMPFLMCLGCTMGGVSGSRVIDSWGQRMLTVMMAWAIPCGSTWGVVPVLAVAFFGVVGAPLVIVGIFAMMLVIMGIVGKVFGPRLVADGERAGLVMELPPYHRPHLKGVVRGALLKSRQMFVRAIRVVALFAFVIWALTYTSTGGVEGSALYALGTAIEPVTRLFGMGWQTFTAWLCALVLKESALGVLSGLFTGAATPNAVLVGIMTGGGAAAANVGEVMSQVISAPEALAFIFAFTFNMPCAASVSATWAEVHSTKWTVITAAFYIVSSLLLGCVVYHVSLLFF
;
A
#
# COMPACT_ATOMS: atom_id res chain seq x y z
N MET A 1 11.46 0.71 -11.12
CA MET A 1 11.55 -0.72 -10.80
C MET A 1 11.94 -0.83 -9.34
N GLY A 2 11.20 -1.54 -8.51
CA GLY A 2 11.54 -1.73 -7.10
C GLY A 2 12.38 -2.96 -6.93
N ASN A 3 13.26 -2.94 -5.94
CA ASN A 3 14.25 -3.99 -5.66
C ASN A 3 13.64 -5.18 -4.87
N TRP A 4 12.35 -5.48 -5.08
CA TRP A 4 11.63 -6.54 -4.37
C TRP A 4 11.00 -7.52 -5.34
N PRO A 5 11.09 -8.83 -5.06
CA PRO A 5 10.30 -9.82 -5.76
C PRO A 5 8.79 -9.61 -5.54
N GLY A 6 7.98 -9.91 -6.55
CA GLY A 6 6.52 -9.81 -6.45
C GLY A 6 5.91 -8.42 -6.72
N LYS A 7 6.66 -7.46 -7.26
CA LYS A 7 6.14 -6.11 -7.58
C LYS A 7 5.26 -6.04 -8.82
N THR A 8 5.38 -7.00 -9.73
CA THR A 8 4.62 -7.07 -10.99
C THR A 8 3.82 -8.37 -11.00
N VAL A 9 2.54 -8.30 -10.72
CA VAL A 9 1.60 -9.44 -10.75
C VAL A 9 0.91 -9.56 -12.11
N GLU A 10 0.89 -8.46 -12.89
CA GLU A 10 0.29 -8.39 -14.21
C GLU A 10 1.35 -8.16 -15.27
N ARG A 11 1.22 -8.84 -16.38
CA ARG A 11 2.01 -8.61 -17.61
C ARG A 11 1.85 -7.15 -18.04
N LYS A 12 2.96 -6.44 -18.19
CA LYS A 12 2.99 -5.07 -18.73
C LYS A 12 3.64 -5.06 -20.09
N GLU A 13 3.00 -4.37 -21.00
CA GLU A 13 3.51 -4.23 -22.36
C GLU A 13 3.91 -2.79 -22.64
N GLY A 14 4.98 -2.63 -23.39
CA GLY A 14 5.47 -1.36 -23.89
C GLY A 14 6.03 -1.51 -25.30
N SER A 15 6.26 -0.42 -25.99
CA SER A 15 6.92 -0.41 -27.28
C SER A 15 8.06 0.58 -27.30
N PHE A 16 9.14 0.23 -28.00
CA PHE A 16 10.28 1.09 -28.25
C PHE A 16 10.86 0.80 -29.64
N ARG A 17 11.80 1.60 -30.10
CA ARG A 17 12.37 1.47 -31.42
C ARG A 17 13.89 1.27 -31.34
N ILE A 18 14.40 0.31 -32.11
CA ILE A 18 15.84 0.08 -32.32
C ILE A 18 16.10 0.34 -33.80
N GLY A 19 16.80 1.41 -34.18
CA GLY A 19 16.93 1.82 -35.55
C GLY A 19 15.56 1.96 -36.23
N ASP A 20 15.31 1.22 -37.30
CA ASP A 20 14.03 1.22 -38.02
C ASP A 20 13.05 0.14 -37.53
N THR A 21 13.47 -0.73 -36.63
CA THR A 21 12.64 -1.84 -36.12
C THR A 21 11.84 -1.41 -34.91
N GLN A 22 10.51 -1.60 -34.96
CA GLN A 22 9.64 -1.41 -33.82
C GLN A 22 9.61 -2.67 -32.96
N CYS A 23 10.01 -2.56 -31.69
CA CYS A 23 10.07 -3.65 -30.75
C CYS A 23 8.93 -3.52 -29.73
N ARG A 24 8.29 -4.64 -29.38
CA ARG A 24 7.37 -4.75 -28.25
C ARG A 24 8.12 -5.39 -27.09
N VAL A 25 8.14 -4.74 -25.93
CA VAL A 25 8.67 -5.29 -24.70
C VAL A 25 7.54 -5.75 -23.80
N VAL A 26 7.68 -6.93 -23.24
CA VAL A 26 6.76 -7.51 -22.28
C VAL A 26 7.51 -7.69 -20.96
N ASP A 27 7.09 -6.97 -19.93
CA ASP A 27 7.61 -7.10 -18.56
C ASP A 27 6.82 -8.22 -17.87
N LEU A 28 7.49 -9.32 -17.58
CA LEU A 28 6.92 -10.46 -16.90
C LEU A 28 7.07 -10.31 -15.39
N PRO A 29 6.17 -10.90 -14.59
CA PRO A 29 6.32 -10.90 -13.13
C PRO A 29 7.67 -11.44 -12.71
N GLY A 30 8.26 -10.81 -11.67
CA GLY A 30 9.54 -11.27 -11.13
C GLY A 30 9.37 -12.65 -10.50
N ALA A 31 10.01 -13.64 -11.08
CA ALA A 31 10.01 -15.02 -10.60
C ALA A 31 11.40 -15.39 -10.08
N TYR A 32 11.44 -16.20 -9.04
CA TYR A 32 12.70 -16.80 -8.57
C TYR A 32 12.99 -18.14 -9.25
N GLY A 33 11.97 -18.73 -9.89
CA GLY A 33 12.02 -19.97 -10.60
C GLY A 33 10.88 -20.08 -11.62
N LEU A 34 10.96 -21.08 -12.50
CA LEU A 34 9.92 -21.44 -13.47
C LEU A 34 9.03 -22.59 -12.96
N SER A 35 9.22 -23.00 -11.72
CA SER A 35 8.58 -24.20 -11.12
C SER A 35 7.09 -24.03 -10.79
N ALA A 36 6.44 -22.94 -11.18
CA ALA A 36 5.01 -22.65 -11.03
C ALA A 36 4.45 -22.88 -9.61
N ASN A 37 5.19 -22.42 -8.61
CA ASN A 37 4.76 -22.46 -7.22
C ASN A 37 3.93 -21.22 -6.82
N SER A 38 3.92 -20.19 -7.66
CA SER A 38 3.14 -18.97 -7.48
C SER A 38 2.40 -18.58 -8.77
N PRO A 39 1.30 -17.81 -8.68
CA PRO A 39 0.60 -17.29 -9.86
C PRO A 39 1.48 -16.46 -10.79
N GLU A 40 2.47 -15.76 -10.23
CA GLU A 40 3.44 -14.97 -10.98
C GLU A 40 4.38 -15.85 -11.81
N GLU A 41 4.87 -16.95 -11.23
CA GLU A 41 5.70 -17.94 -11.94
C GLU A 41 4.91 -18.66 -13.02
N GLU A 42 3.63 -18.93 -12.79
CA GLU A 42 2.72 -19.52 -13.78
C GLU A 42 2.56 -18.60 -15.01
N VAL A 43 2.32 -17.30 -14.80
CA VAL A 43 2.20 -16.31 -15.88
C VAL A 43 3.51 -16.22 -16.69
N THR A 44 4.66 -16.25 -16.02
CA THR A 44 5.97 -16.19 -16.67
C THR A 44 6.23 -17.46 -17.48
N ARG A 45 5.98 -18.63 -16.93
CA ARG A 45 6.12 -19.92 -17.62
C ARG A 45 5.20 -20.00 -18.84
N ASP A 46 3.91 -19.73 -18.67
CA ASP A 46 2.93 -19.82 -19.75
C ASP A 46 3.27 -18.88 -20.92
N TYR A 47 3.83 -17.70 -20.61
CA TYR A 47 4.29 -16.79 -21.66
C TYR A 47 5.52 -17.31 -22.41
N LEU A 48 6.48 -17.89 -21.71
CA LEU A 48 7.66 -18.50 -22.34
C LEU A 48 7.28 -19.73 -23.19
N GLU A 49 6.38 -20.58 -22.68
CA GLU A 49 5.85 -21.75 -23.41
C GLU A 49 5.03 -21.35 -24.65
N SER A 50 4.43 -20.15 -24.65
CA SER A 50 3.68 -19.67 -25.83
C SER A 50 4.52 -19.39 -27.07
N GLY A 51 5.86 -19.31 -26.94
CA GLY A 51 6.80 -19.05 -28.04
C GLY A 51 6.67 -17.66 -28.69
N ASN A 52 5.99 -16.72 -28.03
CA ASN A 52 5.72 -15.38 -28.58
C ASN A 52 6.89 -14.39 -28.41
N ALA A 53 8.00 -14.81 -27.81
CA ALA A 53 9.16 -13.97 -27.60
C ALA A 53 10.24 -14.27 -28.66
N ASP A 54 10.64 -13.25 -29.42
CA ASP A 54 11.78 -13.37 -30.34
C ASP A 54 13.12 -13.40 -29.62
N VAL A 55 13.22 -12.65 -28.52
CA VAL A 55 14.40 -12.54 -27.66
C VAL A 55 13.96 -12.49 -26.19
N VAL A 56 14.61 -13.27 -25.33
CA VAL A 56 14.40 -13.25 -23.88
C VAL A 56 15.57 -12.55 -23.21
N VAL A 57 15.29 -11.52 -22.42
CA VAL A 57 16.29 -10.81 -21.61
C VAL A 57 16.19 -11.30 -20.17
N VAL A 58 17.15 -12.09 -19.72
CA VAL A 58 17.22 -12.54 -18.34
C VAL A 58 17.97 -11.49 -17.52
N MET A 59 17.30 -10.92 -16.51
CA MET A 59 17.89 -9.92 -15.62
C MET A 59 18.47 -10.58 -14.39
N ALA A 60 19.76 -10.38 -14.12
CA ALA A 60 20.40 -10.85 -12.90
C ALA A 60 20.95 -9.70 -12.05
N ASP A 61 20.87 -9.85 -10.73
CA ASP A 61 21.48 -8.93 -9.77
C ASP A 61 22.96 -9.25 -9.59
N ALA A 62 23.82 -8.39 -10.08
CA ALA A 62 25.27 -8.54 -9.99
C ALA A 62 25.80 -8.55 -8.54
N SER A 63 25.07 -7.94 -7.62
CA SER A 63 25.45 -7.93 -6.19
C SER A 63 25.18 -9.29 -5.50
N GLN A 64 24.25 -10.10 -6.06
CA GLN A 64 23.86 -11.43 -5.57
C GLN A 64 23.78 -12.44 -6.72
N LEU A 65 24.87 -12.56 -7.46
CA LEU A 65 24.89 -13.21 -8.76
C LEU A 65 24.55 -14.70 -8.70
N GLU A 66 25.10 -15.43 -7.73
CA GLU A 66 24.83 -16.88 -7.53
C GLU A 66 23.33 -17.19 -7.43
N ARG A 67 22.60 -16.39 -6.71
CA ARG A 67 21.16 -16.56 -6.52
C ARG A 67 20.37 -16.13 -7.77
N SER A 68 20.74 -14.99 -8.34
CA SER A 68 20.03 -14.43 -9.50
C SER A 68 20.17 -15.32 -10.74
N LEU A 69 21.27 -16.05 -10.86
CA LEU A 69 21.50 -17.01 -11.94
C LEU A 69 20.71 -18.32 -11.78
N TYR A 70 20.07 -18.56 -10.64
CA TYR A 70 19.22 -19.76 -10.47
C TYR A 70 18.05 -19.76 -11.45
N MET A 71 17.43 -18.59 -11.68
CA MET A 71 16.40 -18.42 -12.71
C MET A 71 16.95 -18.70 -14.11
N LEU A 72 18.17 -18.25 -14.40
CA LEU A 72 18.82 -18.55 -15.67
C LEU A 72 19.07 -20.05 -15.85
N ALA A 73 19.47 -20.75 -14.78
CA ALA A 73 19.68 -22.20 -14.82
C ALA A 73 18.37 -22.97 -15.07
N GLU A 74 17.25 -22.53 -14.51
CA GLU A 74 15.94 -23.10 -14.82
C GLU A 74 15.50 -22.80 -16.24
N PHE A 75 15.72 -21.58 -16.71
CA PHE A 75 15.43 -21.18 -18.09
C PHE A 75 16.27 -21.98 -19.08
N ALA A 76 17.58 -22.12 -18.85
CA ALA A 76 18.48 -22.90 -19.69
C ALA A 76 18.07 -24.39 -19.76
N ALA A 77 17.60 -24.96 -18.65
CA ALA A 77 17.12 -26.34 -18.61
C ALA A 77 15.80 -26.54 -19.37
N ALA A 78 14.90 -25.54 -19.37
CA ALA A 78 13.58 -25.63 -19.99
C ALA A 78 13.56 -25.16 -21.47
N HIS A 79 14.31 -24.10 -21.78
CA HIS A 79 14.26 -23.40 -23.06
C HIS A 79 15.67 -23.08 -23.61
N PRO A 80 16.58 -24.08 -23.78
CA PRO A 80 17.97 -23.82 -24.16
C PRO A 80 18.11 -23.19 -25.54
N GLU A 81 17.21 -23.51 -26.47
CA GLU A 81 17.23 -23.02 -27.86
C GLU A 81 16.60 -21.63 -28.06
N GLN A 82 15.96 -21.09 -27.00
CA GLN A 82 15.33 -19.79 -27.11
C GLN A 82 16.37 -18.67 -27.13
N PRO A 83 16.37 -17.79 -28.19
CA PRO A 83 17.31 -16.69 -28.27
C PRO A 83 17.24 -15.82 -27.01
N SER A 84 18.37 -15.68 -26.34
CA SER A 84 18.41 -15.02 -25.05
C SER A 84 19.70 -14.23 -24.83
N LEU A 85 19.65 -13.30 -23.89
CA LEU A 85 20.82 -12.59 -23.39
C LEU A 85 20.70 -12.40 -21.87
N LEU A 86 21.83 -12.27 -21.21
CA LEU A 86 21.92 -12.02 -19.78
C LEU A 86 22.25 -10.54 -19.53
N ALA A 87 21.41 -9.84 -18.79
CA ALA A 87 21.65 -8.47 -18.37
C ALA A 87 22.02 -8.43 -16.89
N LEU A 88 23.27 -8.06 -16.59
CA LEU A 88 23.80 -7.95 -15.22
C LEU A 88 23.51 -6.56 -14.68
N ASN A 89 22.44 -6.43 -13.88
CA ASN A 89 22.04 -5.16 -13.28
C ASN A 89 22.72 -4.93 -11.92
N LEU A 90 22.68 -3.70 -11.41
CA LEU A 90 23.29 -3.30 -10.13
C LEU A 90 24.82 -3.48 -10.08
N MET A 91 25.48 -3.28 -11.20
CA MET A 91 26.96 -3.36 -11.27
C MET A 91 27.64 -2.39 -10.30
N ASP A 92 27.08 -1.19 -10.12
CA ASP A 92 27.59 -0.19 -9.17
C ASP A 92 27.50 -0.67 -7.70
N VAL A 93 26.49 -1.46 -7.37
CA VAL A 93 26.36 -2.07 -6.05
C VAL A 93 27.39 -3.20 -5.87
N ALA A 94 27.56 -4.03 -6.88
CA ALA A 94 28.58 -5.10 -6.85
C ALA A 94 30.00 -4.55 -6.73
N GLU A 95 30.33 -3.51 -7.48
CA GLU A 95 31.60 -2.79 -7.37
C GLU A 95 31.77 -2.14 -6.00
N GLY A 96 30.70 -1.52 -5.46
CA GLY A 96 30.68 -0.97 -4.10
C GLY A 96 30.92 -2.01 -3.01
N GLN A 97 30.59 -3.29 -3.27
CA GLN A 97 30.90 -4.45 -2.43
C GLN A 97 32.33 -4.98 -2.64
N GLY A 98 33.09 -4.41 -3.57
CA GLY A 98 34.43 -4.87 -3.93
C GLY A 98 34.43 -6.09 -4.84
N LYS A 99 33.28 -6.51 -5.39
CA LYS A 99 33.17 -7.59 -6.36
C LYS A 99 33.61 -7.08 -7.74
N ARG A 100 34.43 -7.87 -8.41
CA ARG A 100 34.76 -7.66 -9.83
C ARG A 100 34.20 -8.83 -10.61
N ILE A 101 33.41 -8.52 -11.63
CA ILE A 101 32.70 -9.51 -12.45
C ILE A 101 33.25 -9.39 -13.87
N ASP A 102 33.82 -10.47 -14.36
CA ASP A 102 34.26 -10.61 -15.75
C ASP A 102 33.08 -11.10 -16.59
N SER A 103 32.34 -10.17 -17.18
CA SER A 103 31.19 -10.48 -18.04
C SER A 103 31.59 -11.23 -19.31
N ALA A 104 32.83 -11.03 -19.83
CA ALA A 104 33.32 -11.73 -21.02
C ALA A 104 33.55 -13.21 -20.72
N CYS A 105 34.10 -13.55 -19.54
CA CYS A 105 34.26 -14.95 -19.13
C CYS A 105 32.90 -15.64 -19.01
N ILE A 106 31.90 -14.97 -18.44
CA ILE A 106 30.54 -15.52 -18.30
C ILE A 106 29.90 -15.69 -19.70
N GLU A 107 30.03 -14.70 -20.59
CA GLU A 107 29.53 -14.75 -21.97
C GLU A 107 30.13 -15.95 -22.74
N GLN A 108 31.44 -16.16 -22.63
CA GLN A 108 32.13 -17.28 -23.26
C GLN A 108 31.61 -18.65 -22.81
N ARG A 109 31.28 -18.77 -21.49
CA ARG A 109 30.77 -20.03 -20.91
C ARG A 109 29.30 -20.28 -21.20
N LEU A 110 28.50 -19.19 -21.31
CA LEU A 110 27.07 -19.28 -21.59
C LEU A 110 26.74 -19.41 -23.08
N GLY A 111 27.63 -18.93 -23.98
CA GLY A 111 27.35 -18.85 -25.40
C GLY A 111 26.35 -17.77 -25.83
N ILE A 112 25.88 -16.96 -24.90
CA ILE A 112 24.91 -15.86 -25.12
C ILE A 112 25.49 -14.53 -24.66
N PRO A 113 25.07 -13.37 -25.23
CA PRO A 113 25.57 -12.06 -24.83
C PRO A 113 25.32 -11.76 -23.37
N VAL A 114 26.32 -11.18 -22.68
CA VAL A 114 26.25 -10.75 -21.28
C VAL A 114 26.51 -9.26 -21.20
N VAL A 115 25.49 -8.49 -20.78
CA VAL A 115 25.53 -7.03 -20.78
C VAL A 115 25.53 -6.50 -19.36
N PRO A 116 26.65 -5.94 -18.87
CA PRO A 116 26.68 -5.23 -17.61
C PRO A 116 25.95 -3.89 -17.73
N LEU A 117 25.08 -3.57 -16.77
CA LEU A 117 24.34 -2.32 -16.75
C LEU A 117 23.99 -1.84 -15.33
N VAL A 118 23.65 -0.57 -15.25
CA VAL A 118 23.02 0.04 -14.08
C VAL A 118 21.69 0.63 -14.54
N ALA A 119 20.59 -0.09 -14.33
CA ALA A 119 19.28 0.26 -14.90
C ALA A 119 18.70 1.61 -14.44
N SER A 120 19.28 2.25 -13.44
CA SER A 120 18.92 3.62 -13.01
C SER A 120 19.65 4.71 -13.82
N ARG A 121 20.65 4.35 -14.66
CA ARG A 121 21.46 5.27 -15.45
C ARG A 121 21.29 4.99 -16.94
N PRO A 122 21.27 6.04 -17.80
CA PRO A 122 21.17 5.84 -19.25
C PRO A 122 22.43 5.21 -19.88
N GLU A 123 23.56 5.27 -19.17
CA GLU A 123 24.82 4.67 -19.55
C GLU A 123 24.66 3.13 -19.55
N GLY A 124 24.94 2.48 -20.66
CA GLY A 124 24.75 1.03 -20.83
C GLY A 124 23.48 0.61 -21.59
N TYR A 125 22.47 1.47 -21.70
CA TYR A 125 21.29 1.13 -22.53
C TYR A 125 21.63 0.94 -24.00
N GLY A 126 22.58 1.71 -24.55
CA GLY A 126 23.05 1.53 -25.92
C GLY A 126 23.60 0.12 -26.15
N ASN A 127 24.42 -0.37 -25.22
CA ASN A 127 24.98 -1.72 -25.31
C ASN A 127 23.89 -2.80 -25.20
N LEU A 128 22.89 -2.60 -24.33
CA LEU A 128 21.76 -3.51 -24.19
C LEU A 128 20.92 -3.56 -25.48
N LEU A 129 20.62 -2.41 -26.09
CA LEU A 129 19.86 -2.35 -27.34
C LEU A 129 20.62 -3.02 -28.49
N CYS A 130 21.93 -2.78 -28.62
CA CYS A 130 22.78 -3.45 -29.60
C CYS A 130 22.83 -4.97 -29.36
N ALA A 131 22.89 -5.40 -28.09
CA ALA A 131 22.88 -6.82 -27.75
C ALA A 131 21.53 -7.48 -28.09
N ILE A 132 20.40 -6.79 -27.84
CA ILE A 132 19.06 -7.28 -28.23
C ILE A 132 18.98 -7.44 -29.76
N GLU A 133 19.42 -6.45 -30.54
CA GLU A 133 19.41 -6.50 -31.99
C GLU A 133 20.31 -7.64 -32.52
N ARG A 134 21.52 -7.79 -31.97
CA ARG A 134 22.44 -8.87 -32.28
C ARG A 134 21.82 -10.23 -31.98
N THR A 135 21.22 -10.41 -30.78
CA THR A 135 20.55 -11.65 -30.36
C THR A 135 19.38 -12.01 -31.27
N ALA A 136 18.58 -11.01 -31.68
CA ALA A 136 17.45 -11.22 -32.58
C ALA A 136 17.91 -11.69 -33.98
N ARG A 137 19.09 -11.22 -34.44
CA ARG A 137 19.65 -11.54 -35.74
C ARG A 137 20.42 -12.86 -35.74
N GLU A 138 21.28 -13.08 -34.75
CA GLU A 138 22.18 -14.23 -34.67
C GLU A 138 21.53 -15.45 -34.04
N ARG A 139 20.47 -15.23 -33.21
CA ARG A 139 19.72 -16.26 -32.48
C ARG A 139 20.61 -17.20 -31.68
N PRO A 140 21.52 -16.71 -30.82
CA PRO A 140 22.37 -17.54 -30.01
C PRO A 140 21.56 -18.39 -29.03
N SER A 141 22.01 -19.60 -28.76
CA SER A 141 21.45 -20.53 -27.78
C SER A 141 22.37 -20.65 -26.57
N ILE A 142 21.80 -20.97 -25.41
CA ILE A 142 22.59 -21.21 -24.22
C ILE A 142 23.35 -22.52 -24.34
N ASP A 143 24.65 -22.52 -24.01
CA ASP A 143 25.43 -23.76 -23.87
C ASP A 143 24.99 -24.44 -22.54
N ASP A 144 24.13 -25.41 -22.71
CA ASP A 144 23.55 -26.17 -21.57
C ASP A 144 24.16 -27.59 -21.40
N ASP A 145 25.18 -27.96 -22.19
CA ASP A 145 25.80 -29.28 -22.17
C ASP A 145 26.27 -29.71 -20.76
N ARG A 146 26.84 -28.78 -20.01
CA ARG A 146 27.26 -29.04 -18.67
C ARG A 146 26.09 -29.16 -17.71
N LEU A 147 25.09 -28.28 -17.84
CA LEU A 147 23.88 -28.33 -17.03
C LEU A 147 23.16 -29.67 -17.20
N ARG A 148 23.02 -30.13 -18.42
CA ARG A 148 22.43 -31.46 -18.72
C ARG A 148 23.19 -32.59 -18.06
N ARG A 149 24.53 -32.56 -18.06
CA ARG A 149 25.37 -33.58 -17.40
C ARG A 149 25.18 -33.56 -15.88
N GLU A 150 25.18 -32.39 -15.24
CA GLU A 150 24.95 -32.24 -13.81
C GLU A 150 23.54 -32.72 -13.43
N MET A 151 22.51 -32.35 -14.23
CA MET A 151 21.13 -32.78 -14.01
C MET A 151 20.97 -34.31 -14.18
N ALA A 152 21.63 -34.91 -15.16
CA ALA A 152 21.57 -36.36 -15.38
C ALA A 152 22.25 -37.17 -14.27
N SER A 153 23.27 -36.60 -13.62
CA SER A 153 23.99 -37.25 -12.48
C SER A 153 23.28 -37.06 -11.14
N ALA A 154 22.33 -36.11 -11.06
CA ALA A 154 21.64 -35.79 -9.83
C ALA A 154 20.48 -36.76 -9.52
N PRO A 155 20.16 -37.02 -8.25
CA PRO A 155 18.96 -37.76 -7.88
C PRO A 155 17.69 -37.10 -8.48
N ALA A 156 16.72 -37.91 -8.94
CA ALA A 156 15.44 -37.44 -9.50
C ALA A 156 14.50 -36.87 -8.42
N THR A 157 15.00 -35.92 -7.66
CA THR A 157 14.28 -35.21 -6.59
C THR A 157 14.44 -33.70 -6.77
N ALA A 158 13.51 -32.92 -6.27
CA ALA A 158 13.61 -31.44 -6.32
C ALA A 158 14.93 -30.93 -5.70
N GLN A 159 15.39 -31.56 -4.62
CA GLN A 159 16.70 -31.24 -4.00
C GLN A 159 17.89 -31.62 -4.90
N GLY A 160 17.81 -32.74 -5.61
CA GLY A 160 18.84 -33.17 -6.56
C GLY A 160 18.97 -32.19 -7.70
N ALA A 161 17.85 -31.83 -8.34
CA ALA A 161 17.79 -30.84 -9.40
C ALA A 161 18.33 -29.47 -8.94
N GLY A 162 17.95 -29.01 -7.74
CA GLY A 162 18.48 -27.78 -7.16
C GLY A 162 20.00 -27.80 -6.98
N LYS A 163 20.56 -28.90 -6.48
CA LYS A 163 22.01 -29.04 -6.31
C LYS A 163 22.75 -29.02 -7.66
N ALA A 164 22.21 -29.68 -8.67
CA ALA A 164 22.80 -29.68 -10.01
C ALA A 164 22.85 -28.28 -10.64
N ARG A 165 21.77 -27.50 -10.48
CA ARG A 165 21.73 -26.11 -10.94
C ARG A 165 22.75 -25.22 -10.21
N PHE A 166 22.89 -25.38 -8.88
CA PHE A 166 23.91 -24.65 -8.12
C PHE A 166 25.32 -25.05 -8.53
N ALA A 167 25.60 -26.33 -8.77
CA ALA A 167 26.91 -26.79 -9.24
C ALA A 167 27.26 -26.18 -10.61
N TRP A 168 26.27 -26.06 -11.51
CA TRP A 168 26.46 -25.38 -12.79
C TRP A 168 26.72 -23.88 -12.62
N ILE A 169 25.99 -23.20 -11.70
CA ILE A 169 26.20 -21.77 -11.42
C ILE A 169 27.58 -21.54 -10.81
N GLU A 170 28.01 -22.39 -9.88
CA GLU A 170 29.32 -22.31 -9.26
C GLU A 170 30.42 -22.43 -10.33
N TRP A 171 30.30 -23.38 -11.24
CA TRP A 171 31.21 -23.48 -12.38
C TRP A 171 31.18 -22.23 -13.29
N LEU A 172 30.00 -21.70 -13.55
CA LEU A 172 29.84 -20.53 -14.40
C LEU A 172 30.56 -19.31 -13.82
N LEU A 173 30.55 -19.18 -12.50
CA LEU A 173 31.13 -18.07 -11.74
C LEU A 173 32.59 -18.30 -11.33
N ASP A 174 33.10 -19.52 -11.41
CA ASP A 174 34.45 -19.85 -11.01
C ASP A 174 35.49 -19.06 -11.83
N GLY A 175 36.31 -18.25 -11.14
CA GLY A 175 37.27 -17.34 -11.77
C GLY A 175 36.65 -16.12 -12.49
N ALA A 176 35.35 -16.10 -12.77
CA ALA A 176 34.66 -14.97 -13.37
C ALA A 176 34.27 -13.90 -12.34
N VAL A 177 34.13 -14.28 -11.07
CA VAL A 177 33.81 -13.35 -9.99
C VAL A 177 34.91 -13.38 -8.96
N SER A 178 35.59 -12.25 -8.77
CA SER A 178 36.51 -12.05 -7.65
C SER A 178 35.82 -11.25 -6.55
N ALA A 179 35.62 -11.86 -5.39
CA ALA A 179 35.10 -11.21 -4.21
C ALA A 179 36.25 -10.99 -3.19
N PRO A 180 36.24 -9.89 -2.42
CA PRO A 180 37.18 -9.75 -1.33
C PRO A 180 36.92 -10.85 -0.30
N GLU A 181 38.01 -11.44 0.26
CA GLU A 181 38.01 -12.54 1.23
C GLU A 181 37.22 -12.24 2.52
N LYS A 182 36.87 -10.98 2.76
CA LYS A 182 36.02 -10.56 3.86
C LYS A 182 34.58 -10.43 3.36
N ALA A 183 33.76 -11.46 3.63
CA ALA A 183 32.32 -11.31 3.60
C ALA A 183 31.95 -10.00 4.32
N HIS A 184 31.13 -9.16 3.70
CA HIS A 184 30.72 -7.88 4.26
C HIS A 184 30.07 -8.14 5.64
N ALA A 185 30.82 -7.95 6.70
CA ALA A 185 30.28 -7.95 8.03
C ALA A 185 29.19 -6.87 8.07
N LEU A 186 27.98 -7.26 8.48
CA LEU A 186 26.84 -6.36 8.68
C LEU A 186 27.35 -5.07 9.34
N SER A 187 26.96 -3.93 8.84
CA SER A 187 27.34 -2.63 9.42
C SER A 187 26.99 -2.60 10.91
N ARG A 188 27.66 -1.78 11.70
CA ARG A 188 27.31 -1.64 13.14
C ARG A 188 25.85 -1.27 13.32
N PHE A 189 25.32 -0.44 12.43
CA PHE A 189 23.90 -0.07 12.42
C PHE A 189 23.02 -1.27 12.10
N ASP A 190 23.34 -2.08 11.09
CA ASP A 190 22.57 -3.27 10.73
C ASP A 190 22.52 -4.29 11.87
N ARG A 191 23.66 -4.55 12.52
CA ARG A 191 23.69 -5.44 13.69
C ARG A 191 22.82 -4.93 14.84
N LEU A 192 22.78 -3.62 15.04
CA LEU A 192 21.93 -3.01 16.06
C LEU A 192 20.45 -3.06 15.66
N ALA A 193 20.15 -2.79 14.39
CA ALA A 193 18.80 -2.69 13.85
C ALA A 193 18.13 -4.07 13.60
N THR A 194 18.91 -5.16 13.39
CA THR A 194 18.36 -6.47 13.07
C THR A 194 18.64 -7.56 14.10
N GLY A 195 19.78 -7.50 14.79
CA GLY A 195 20.27 -8.59 15.64
C GLY A 195 20.27 -8.31 17.14
N SER A 196 19.85 -7.13 17.62
CA SER A 196 19.91 -6.77 19.03
C SER A 196 18.52 -6.71 19.68
N ARG A 197 18.49 -6.71 21.02
CA ARG A 197 17.25 -6.41 21.78
C ARG A 197 16.64 -5.04 21.47
N TRP A 198 17.42 -4.15 20.87
CA TRP A 198 17.02 -2.81 20.46
C TRP A 198 16.43 -2.76 19.04
N SER A 199 16.43 -3.86 18.29
CA SER A 199 15.95 -3.89 16.90
C SER A 199 14.51 -3.42 16.78
N LYS A 200 13.60 -3.93 17.61
CA LYS A 200 12.18 -3.52 17.59
C LYS A 200 11.96 -2.06 17.97
N PRO A 201 12.51 -1.52 19.10
CA PRO A 201 12.41 -0.11 19.42
C PRO A 201 12.97 0.81 18.33
N ILE A 202 14.13 0.48 17.76
CA ILE A 202 14.74 1.27 16.69
C ILE A 202 13.83 1.27 15.46
N THR A 203 13.32 0.12 15.07
CA THR A 203 12.42 0.01 13.91
C THR A 203 11.13 0.79 14.12
N VAL A 204 10.53 0.73 15.32
CA VAL A 204 9.35 1.54 15.66
C VAL A 204 9.67 3.03 15.60
N ALA A 205 10.81 3.45 16.16
CA ALA A 205 11.24 4.86 16.11
C ALA A 205 11.44 5.34 14.66
N MET A 206 12.03 4.51 13.79
CA MET A 206 12.21 4.82 12.37
C MET A 206 10.86 4.91 11.63
N ILE A 207 9.91 4.02 11.92
CA ILE A 207 8.56 4.10 11.36
C ILE A 207 7.87 5.39 11.77
N LEU A 208 7.90 5.74 13.05
CA LEU A 208 7.32 6.98 13.57
C LEU A 208 7.98 8.22 12.95
N ALA A 209 9.31 8.22 12.85
CA ALA A 209 10.04 9.30 12.18
C ALA A 209 9.64 9.41 10.71
N GLY A 210 9.47 8.29 10.01
CA GLY A 210 8.98 8.27 8.63
C GLY A 210 7.58 8.86 8.49
N PHE A 211 6.66 8.54 9.41
CA PHE A 211 5.33 9.15 9.44
C PHE A 211 5.40 10.66 9.66
N LEU A 212 6.15 11.12 10.64
CA LEU A 212 6.31 12.56 10.90
C LEU A 212 6.93 13.28 9.70
N LEU A 213 7.94 12.68 9.08
CA LEU A 213 8.58 13.24 7.89
C LEU A 213 7.64 13.30 6.69
N ALA A 214 6.68 12.37 6.57
CA ALA A 214 5.71 12.35 5.49
C ALA A 214 4.75 13.56 5.50
N PHE A 215 4.52 14.17 6.66
CA PHE A 215 3.71 15.38 6.77
C PHE A 215 4.41 16.62 6.21
N VAL A 216 5.76 16.65 6.17
CA VAL A 216 6.50 17.81 5.65
C VAL A 216 6.10 18.17 4.21
N PRO A 217 6.13 17.25 3.22
CA PRO A 217 5.63 17.53 1.88
C PRO A 217 4.10 17.49 1.76
N ALA A 218 3.39 16.88 2.71
CA ALA A 218 1.93 16.78 2.69
C ALA A 218 1.24 18.10 3.06
N ILE A 219 1.72 18.79 4.11
CA ILE A 219 1.09 20.00 4.66
C ILE A 219 0.87 21.08 3.59
N PRO A 220 1.84 21.48 2.76
CA PRO A 220 1.62 22.51 1.73
C PRO A 220 0.50 22.16 0.75
N ILE A 221 0.42 20.89 0.34
CA ILE A 221 -0.61 20.42 -0.59
C ILE A 221 -1.99 20.40 0.10
N MET A 222 -2.03 20.03 1.37
CA MET A 222 -3.25 20.05 2.18
C MET A 222 -3.76 21.49 2.39
N MET A 223 -2.86 22.45 2.63
CA MET A 223 -3.22 23.87 2.72
C MET A 223 -3.83 24.40 1.41
N LEU A 224 -3.33 23.93 0.26
CA LEU A 224 -3.94 24.26 -1.04
C LEU A 224 -5.39 23.74 -1.13
N GLY A 225 -5.68 22.56 -0.61
CA GLY A 225 -7.05 22.04 -0.48
C GLY A 225 -7.93 22.97 0.34
N GLY A 226 -7.43 23.49 1.46
CA GLY A 226 -8.11 24.47 2.28
C GLY A 226 -8.43 25.77 1.52
N ALA A 227 -7.47 26.28 0.76
CA ALA A 227 -7.68 27.46 -0.09
C ALA A 227 -8.75 27.24 -1.18
N ILE A 228 -8.83 26.03 -1.75
CA ILE A 228 -9.90 25.66 -2.70
C ILE A 228 -11.28 25.73 -2.03
N SER A 229 -11.40 25.22 -0.80
CA SER A 229 -12.67 25.30 -0.05
C SER A 229 -13.09 26.74 0.25
N SER A 230 -12.16 27.60 0.69
CA SER A 230 -12.46 29.03 0.94
C SER A 230 -12.86 29.78 -0.34
N LEU A 231 -12.24 29.48 -1.47
CA LEU A 231 -12.63 29.99 -2.78
C LEU A 231 -14.08 29.61 -3.13
N GLY A 232 -14.48 28.37 -2.82
CA GLY A 232 -15.86 27.91 -3.03
C GLY A 232 -16.88 28.72 -2.23
N GLN A 233 -16.56 29.06 -0.98
CA GLN A 233 -17.43 29.87 -0.12
C GLN A 233 -17.53 31.32 -0.63
N VAL A 234 -16.41 31.91 -1.01
CA VAL A 234 -16.39 33.26 -1.61
C VAL A 234 -17.18 33.29 -2.92
N ALA A 235 -17.02 32.28 -3.77
CA ALA A 235 -17.78 32.18 -5.02
C ALA A 235 -19.29 32.05 -4.79
N ALA A 236 -19.70 31.21 -3.82
CA ALA A 236 -21.11 31.08 -3.45
C ALA A 236 -21.69 32.39 -2.90
N GLY A 237 -20.95 33.11 -2.05
CA GLY A 237 -21.34 34.42 -1.53
C GLY A 237 -21.47 35.48 -2.62
N ALA A 238 -20.54 35.48 -3.59
CA ALA A 238 -20.61 36.41 -4.73
C ALA A 238 -21.83 36.12 -5.63
N LEU A 239 -22.13 34.84 -5.89
CA LEU A 239 -23.32 34.44 -6.66
C LEU A 239 -24.63 34.86 -5.97
N ALA A 240 -24.69 34.71 -4.63
CA ALA A 240 -25.85 35.18 -3.86
C ALA A 240 -26.07 36.70 -3.97
N GLN A 241 -24.98 37.49 -3.96
CA GLN A 241 -25.03 38.94 -4.17
C GLN A 241 -25.47 39.32 -5.58
N MET A 242 -25.22 38.45 -6.57
CA MET A 242 -25.67 38.65 -7.96
C MET A 242 -27.12 38.20 -8.20
N GLY A 243 -27.84 37.77 -7.15
CA GLY A 243 -29.23 37.33 -7.25
C GLY A 243 -29.41 35.93 -7.84
N VAL A 244 -28.35 35.13 -7.92
CA VAL A 244 -28.42 33.72 -8.35
C VAL A 244 -29.09 32.90 -7.24
N PRO A 245 -30.00 31.94 -7.58
CA PRO A 245 -30.65 31.10 -6.58
C PRO A 245 -29.65 30.38 -5.68
N ASP A 246 -29.93 30.33 -4.39
CA ASP A 246 -29.06 29.73 -3.35
C ASP A 246 -28.67 28.25 -3.64
N VAL A 247 -29.54 27.54 -4.35
CA VAL A 247 -29.28 26.18 -4.84
C VAL A 247 -27.96 26.10 -5.62
N VAL A 248 -27.69 27.08 -6.50
CA VAL A 248 -26.50 27.06 -7.37
C VAL A 248 -25.24 27.33 -6.54
N GLY A 249 -25.28 28.31 -5.66
CA GLY A 249 -24.17 28.62 -4.75
C GLY A 249 -23.84 27.47 -3.80
N SER A 250 -24.87 26.89 -3.18
CA SER A 250 -24.79 25.73 -2.29
C SER A 250 -24.26 24.49 -3.01
N PHE A 251 -24.72 24.21 -4.24
CA PHE A 251 -24.20 23.10 -5.05
C PHE A 251 -22.73 23.31 -5.40
N LEU A 252 -22.37 24.49 -5.86
CA LEU A 252 -21.00 24.80 -6.26
C LEU A 252 -20.03 24.64 -5.07
N ALA A 253 -20.34 25.25 -3.93
CA ALA A 253 -19.52 25.15 -2.72
C ALA A 253 -19.55 23.75 -2.12
N GLY A 254 -20.73 23.16 -1.93
CA GLY A 254 -20.94 21.90 -1.22
C GLY A 254 -20.56 20.66 -2.03
N VAL A 255 -20.63 20.69 -3.35
CA VAL A 255 -20.29 19.53 -4.18
C VAL A 255 -18.97 19.74 -4.91
N VAL A 256 -18.86 20.79 -5.73
CA VAL A 256 -17.71 20.95 -6.64
C VAL A 256 -16.44 21.31 -5.88
N PHE A 257 -16.43 22.45 -5.20
CA PHE A 257 -15.24 22.90 -4.47
C PHE A 257 -14.90 22.01 -3.30
N ASN A 258 -15.91 21.44 -2.65
CA ASN A 258 -15.74 20.50 -1.56
C ASN A 258 -15.04 19.21 -2.03
N SER A 259 -15.48 18.63 -3.15
CA SER A 259 -14.85 17.43 -3.72
C SER A 259 -13.41 17.70 -4.15
N LEU A 260 -13.13 18.86 -4.74
CA LEU A 260 -11.77 19.26 -5.12
C LEU A 260 -10.87 19.47 -3.89
N CYS A 261 -11.38 20.09 -2.84
CA CYS A 261 -10.69 20.24 -1.56
C CYS A 261 -10.26 18.88 -1.01
N PHE A 262 -11.21 17.96 -0.88
CA PHE A 262 -10.92 16.61 -0.39
C PHE A 262 -9.91 15.87 -1.25
N GLY A 263 -10.12 15.88 -2.57
CA GLY A 263 -9.22 15.23 -3.50
C GLY A 263 -7.78 15.77 -3.36
N THR A 264 -7.63 17.08 -3.21
CA THR A 264 -6.32 17.73 -3.05
C THR A 264 -5.68 17.38 -1.71
N MET A 265 -6.45 17.38 -0.61
CA MET A 265 -5.96 16.98 0.71
C MET A 265 -5.50 15.52 0.72
N MET A 266 -6.27 14.61 0.13
CA MET A 266 -5.90 13.20 0.00
C MET A 266 -4.61 13.02 -0.82
N VAL A 267 -4.45 13.77 -1.90
CA VAL A 267 -3.21 13.76 -2.72
C VAL A 267 -2.01 14.15 -1.87
N GLY A 268 -2.10 15.22 -1.08
CA GLY A 268 -1.02 15.67 -0.21
C GLY A 268 -0.54 14.59 0.73
N TYR A 269 -1.48 13.97 1.42
CA TYR A 269 -1.19 12.91 2.39
C TYR A 269 -0.61 11.65 1.72
N VAL A 270 -1.25 11.18 0.65
CA VAL A 270 -0.78 10.02 -0.13
C VAL A 270 0.60 10.26 -0.74
N PHE A 271 0.86 11.47 -1.24
CA PHE A 271 2.16 11.85 -1.78
C PHE A 271 3.24 11.79 -0.72
N GLY A 272 3.01 12.40 0.45
CA GLY A 272 3.96 12.41 1.56
C GLY A 272 4.34 11.00 2.01
N ILE A 273 3.34 10.14 2.23
CA ILE A 273 3.57 8.75 2.63
C ILE A 273 4.31 7.96 1.55
N ASN A 274 3.86 8.01 0.29
CA ASN A 274 4.55 7.27 -0.78
C ASN A 274 5.98 7.79 -1.04
N LEU A 275 6.24 9.07 -0.81
CA LEU A 275 7.58 9.64 -0.92
C LEU A 275 8.51 9.05 0.15
N VAL A 276 8.12 9.14 1.42
CA VAL A 276 9.00 8.72 2.53
C VAL A 276 9.14 7.20 2.59
N PHE A 277 8.04 6.46 2.48
CA PHE A 277 8.13 5.00 2.47
C PHE A 277 8.77 4.47 1.18
N GLY A 278 8.62 5.17 0.05
CA GLY A 278 9.36 4.90 -1.17
C GLY A 278 10.88 5.09 -1.00
N LEU A 279 11.32 6.08 -0.22
CA LEU A 279 12.73 6.24 0.15
C LEU A 279 13.22 5.07 1.02
N TYR A 280 12.42 4.62 1.98
CA TYR A 280 12.76 3.46 2.82
C TYR A 280 12.82 2.17 2.00
N GLU A 281 11.91 2.01 1.05
CA GLU A 281 11.87 0.88 0.12
C GLU A 281 13.14 0.87 -0.74
N GLU A 282 13.46 1.97 -1.40
CA GLU A 282 14.60 2.05 -2.30
C GLU A 282 15.93 1.96 -1.55
N ALA A 283 16.04 2.51 -0.35
CA ALA A 283 17.21 2.37 0.50
C ALA A 283 17.42 0.92 1.02
N GLY A 284 16.44 0.03 0.89
CA GLY A 284 16.50 -1.34 1.38
C GLY A 284 16.15 -1.50 2.87
N TYR A 285 15.67 -0.44 3.53
CA TYR A 285 15.31 -0.50 4.96
C TYR A 285 14.00 -1.27 5.21
N MET A 286 13.11 -1.28 4.23
CA MET A 286 11.82 -2.00 4.34
C MET A 286 12.00 -3.51 4.55
N ALA A 287 13.01 -4.14 3.93
CA ALA A 287 13.33 -5.54 4.16
C ALA A 287 13.62 -5.83 5.63
N ARG A 288 14.37 -4.91 6.25
CA ARG A 288 14.76 -5.03 7.66
C ARG A 288 13.57 -4.88 8.60
N ILE A 289 12.64 -4.00 8.27
CA ILE A 289 11.37 -3.86 8.99
C ILE A 289 10.61 -5.21 8.96
N GLY A 290 10.46 -5.80 7.78
CA GLY A 290 9.83 -7.10 7.60
C GLY A 290 10.53 -8.20 8.41
N TYR A 291 11.85 -8.26 8.33
CA TYR A 291 12.65 -9.24 9.06
C TYR A 291 12.51 -9.15 10.59
N VAL A 292 12.61 -7.93 11.14
CA VAL A 292 12.54 -7.69 12.60
C VAL A 292 11.18 -8.09 13.18
N PHE A 293 10.11 -7.90 12.41
CA PHE A 293 8.76 -8.20 12.85
C PHE A 293 8.23 -9.56 12.37
N ASP A 294 8.99 -10.35 11.62
CA ASP A 294 8.53 -11.62 11.05
C ASP A 294 8.00 -12.58 12.13
N HIS A 295 8.77 -12.79 13.19
CA HIS A 295 8.33 -13.62 14.33
C HIS A 295 7.05 -13.08 15.00
N THR A 296 6.82 -11.75 14.99
CA THR A 296 5.62 -11.16 15.56
C THR A 296 4.43 -11.38 14.63
N MET A 297 4.63 -11.23 13.32
CA MET A 297 3.61 -11.49 12.30
C MET A 297 3.24 -12.97 12.21
N ALA A 298 4.19 -13.87 12.39
CA ALA A 298 3.95 -15.32 12.42
C ALA A 298 2.93 -15.74 13.48
N ARG A 299 2.85 -15.03 14.62
CA ARG A 299 1.83 -15.27 15.66
C ARG A 299 0.40 -15.00 15.17
N PHE A 300 0.24 -14.15 14.17
CA PHE A 300 -1.03 -13.86 13.51
C PHE A 300 -1.26 -14.71 12.25
N GLY A 301 -0.36 -15.66 11.94
CA GLY A 301 -0.42 -16.48 10.73
C GLY A 301 0.04 -15.76 9.46
N LEU A 302 0.82 -14.69 9.61
CA LEU A 302 1.30 -13.84 8.53
C LEU A 302 2.83 -13.89 8.43
N GLN A 303 3.37 -13.49 7.28
CA GLN A 303 4.80 -13.25 7.08
C GLN A 303 5.18 -11.81 7.42
N GLY A 304 6.46 -11.55 7.71
CA GLY A 304 6.97 -10.21 7.95
C GLY A 304 6.71 -9.21 6.81
N LYS A 305 6.60 -9.70 5.56
CA LYS A 305 6.20 -8.88 4.40
C LYS A 305 4.83 -8.19 4.59
N SER A 306 3.93 -8.75 5.38
CA SER A 306 2.59 -8.21 5.67
C SER A 306 2.63 -6.89 6.47
N LEU A 307 3.75 -6.60 7.13
CA LEU A 307 3.89 -5.35 7.87
C LEU A 307 3.89 -4.11 6.96
N MET A 308 4.40 -4.26 5.72
CA MET A 308 4.41 -3.18 4.73
C MET A 308 3.00 -2.66 4.40
N PRO A 309 2.05 -3.51 3.95
CA PRO A 309 0.66 -3.12 3.80
C PRO A 309 0.08 -2.44 5.05
N PHE A 310 0.39 -2.95 6.25
CA PHE A 310 -0.11 -2.38 7.50
C PHE A 310 0.39 -0.96 7.75
N LEU A 311 1.67 -0.70 7.52
CA LEU A 311 2.23 0.65 7.65
C LEU A 311 1.62 1.62 6.65
N MET A 312 1.38 1.18 5.42
CA MET A 312 0.71 2.00 4.41
C MET A 312 -0.76 2.28 4.79
N CYS A 313 -1.45 1.34 5.48
CA CYS A 313 -2.83 1.52 5.93
C CYS A 313 -2.98 2.62 7.00
N LEU A 314 -1.99 2.83 7.86
CA LEU A 314 -1.98 3.98 8.79
C LEU A 314 -2.13 5.31 8.03
N GLY A 315 -1.65 5.34 6.80
CA GLY A 315 -1.88 6.42 5.87
C GLY A 315 -3.23 6.32 5.17
N CYS A 316 -3.36 5.33 4.31
CA CYS A 316 -4.55 5.11 3.51
C CYS A 316 -4.76 3.60 3.30
N THR A 317 -5.89 3.09 3.74
CA THR A 317 -6.22 1.66 3.61
C THR A 317 -6.18 1.19 2.15
N MET A 318 -6.63 2.02 1.18
CA MET A 318 -6.55 1.69 -0.23
C MET A 318 -5.08 1.48 -0.69
N GLY A 319 -4.17 2.34 -0.21
CA GLY A 319 -2.72 2.21 -0.49
C GLY A 319 -2.13 0.94 0.11
N GLY A 320 -2.50 0.63 1.36
CA GLY A 320 -2.06 -0.58 2.04
C GLY A 320 -2.57 -1.86 1.38
N VAL A 321 -3.85 -1.89 1.01
CA VAL A 321 -4.44 -3.02 0.26
C VAL A 321 -3.69 -3.25 -1.06
N SER A 322 -3.44 -2.19 -1.84
CA SER A 322 -2.65 -2.32 -3.07
C SER A 322 -1.19 -2.74 -2.81
N GLY A 323 -0.65 -2.41 -1.63
CA GLY A 323 0.67 -2.86 -1.19
C GLY A 323 0.74 -4.35 -0.86
N SER A 324 -0.38 -5.04 -0.66
CA SER A 324 -0.43 -6.47 -0.34
C SER A 324 0.02 -7.38 -1.49
N ARG A 325 0.22 -6.83 -2.68
CA ARG A 325 0.75 -7.53 -3.87
C ARG A 325 2.11 -8.19 -3.64
N VAL A 326 2.89 -7.70 -2.65
CA VAL A 326 4.20 -8.28 -2.31
C VAL A 326 4.08 -9.64 -1.59
N ILE A 327 2.87 -10.09 -1.29
CA ILE A 327 2.61 -11.34 -0.59
C ILE A 327 2.28 -12.41 -1.64
N ASP A 328 3.09 -13.45 -1.68
CA ASP A 328 3.07 -14.45 -2.73
C ASP A 328 1.80 -15.35 -2.64
N SER A 329 1.46 -15.84 -1.44
CA SER A 329 0.28 -16.68 -1.24
C SER A 329 -1.02 -15.86 -1.24
N TRP A 330 -2.00 -16.28 -2.05
CA TRP A 330 -3.33 -15.66 -2.09
C TRP A 330 -4.03 -15.67 -0.72
N GLY A 331 -3.93 -16.78 0.00
CA GLY A 331 -4.54 -16.92 1.32
C GLY A 331 -3.94 -15.95 2.34
N GLN A 332 -2.61 -15.82 2.38
CA GLN A 332 -1.92 -14.86 3.24
C GLN A 332 -2.19 -13.41 2.80
N ARG A 333 -2.27 -13.15 1.49
CA ARG A 333 -2.62 -11.84 0.94
C ARG A 333 -4.02 -11.43 1.40
N MET A 334 -5.01 -12.33 1.27
CA MET A 334 -6.38 -12.10 1.73
C MET A 334 -6.45 -11.85 3.23
N LEU A 335 -5.77 -12.68 4.03
CA LEU A 335 -5.72 -12.52 5.48
C LEU A 335 -5.08 -11.19 5.89
N THR A 336 -4.00 -10.79 5.20
CA THR A 336 -3.36 -9.48 5.41
C THR A 336 -4.31 -8.34 5.09
N VAL A 337 -5.04 -8.41 3.97
CA VAL A 337 -6.03 -7.39 3.60
C VAL A 337 -7.15 -7.30 4.63
N MET A 338 -7.66 -8.44 5.10
CA MET A 338 -8.68 -8.46 6.16
C MET A 338 -8.18 -7.81 7.44
N MET A 339 -6.96 -8.10 7.89
CA MET A 339 -6.37 -7.47 9.08
C MET A 339 -6.05 -6.00 8.86
N ALA A 340 -5.65 -5.61 7.66
CA ALA A 340 -5.34 -4.24 7.28
C ALA A 340 -6.55 -3.29 7.44
N TRP A 341 -7.77 -3.81 7.31
CA TRP A 341 -8.98 -3.04 7.52
C TRP A 341 -9.21 -2.65 9.00
N ALA A 342 -8.61 -3.35 9.95
CA ALA A 342 -8.64 -2.97 11.37
C ALA A 342 -7.76 -1.76 11.67
N ILE A 343 -6.84 -1.38 10.76
CA ILE A 343 -5.86 -0.33 11.02
C ILE A 343 -6.50 1.04 10.78
N PRO A 344 -6.48 1.94 11.78
CA PRO A 344 -7.02 3.28 11.63
C PRO A 344 -6.23 4.06 10.55
N CYS A 345 -6.92 4.52 9.51
CA CYS A 345 -6.31 5.31 8.44
C CYS A 345 -6.20 6.80 8.81
N GLY A 346 -5.58 7.59 7.94
CA GLY A 346 -5.39 9.03 8.14
C GLY A 346 -6.68 9.81 8.41
N SER A 347 -7.79 9.42 7.77
CA SER A 347 -9.12 10.01 8.04
C SER A 347 -9.60 9.78 9.47
N THR A 348 -9.32 8.60 10.01
CA THR A 348 -9.64 8.30 11.43
C THR A 348 -8.86 9.21 12.37
N TRP A 349 -7.58 9.45 12.06
CA TRP A 349 -6.73 10.37 12.84
C TRP A 349 -7.10 11.84 12.67
N GLY A 350 -7.84 12.21 11.65
CA GLY A 350 -8.44 13.54 11.50
C GLY A 350 -9.67 13.76 12.38
N VAL A 351 -10.43 12.71 12.69
CA VAL A 351 -11.71 12.79 13.42
C VAL A 351 -11.55 12.47 14.90
N VAL A 352 -10.91 11.35 15.20
CA VAL A 352 -10.87 10.80 16.57
C VAL A 352 -10.21 11.71 17.60
N PRO A 353 -9.03 12.30 17.36
CA PRO A 353 -8.40 13.17 18.35
C PRO A 353 -9.26 14.40 18.70
N VAL A 354 -9.96 14.94 17.71
CA VAL A 354 -10.84 16.11 17.91
C VAL A 354 -11.98 15.77 18.86
N LEU A 355 -12.69 14.68 18.59
CA LEU A 355 -13.77 14.22 19.44
C LEU A 355 -13.26 13.77 20.80
N ALA A 356 -12.13 13.06 20.85
CA ALA A 356 -11.55 12.61 22.10
C ALA A 356 -11.16 13.77 23.01
N VAL A 357 -10.58 14.85 22.47
CA VAL A 357 -10.24 16.05 23.26
C VAL A 357 -11.50 16.79 23.69
N ALA A 358 -12.50 16.90 22.82
CA ALA A 358 -13.75 17.62 23.13
C ALA A 358 -14.54 16.97 24.28
N PHE A 359 -14.62 15.63 24.31
CA PHE A 359 -15.40 14.92 25.32
C PHE A 359 -14.62 14.51 26.58
N PHE A 360 -13.32 14.20 26.43
CA PHE A 360 -12.50 13.62 27.50
C PHE A 360 -11.33 14.52 27.91
N GLY A 361 -11.22 15.69 27.28
CA GLY A 361 -10.14 16.64 27.55
C GLY A 361 -8.76 16.17 27.14
N VAL A 362 -7.75 16.99 27.38
CA VAL A 362 -6.35 16.73 26.97
C VAL A 362 -5.76 15.50 27.67
N VAL A 363 -6.23 15.16 28.87
CA VAL A 363 -5.75 14.02 29.67
C VAL A 363 -6.46 12.73 29.28
N GLY A 364 -7.75 12.76 28.98
CA GLY A 364 -8.54 11.59 28.61
C GLY A 364 -8.33 11.14 27.14
N ALA A 365 -8.07 12.08 26.24
CA ALA A 365 -7.88 11.78 24.82
C ALA A 365 -6.75 10.76 24.54
N PRO A 366 -5.57 10.82 25.16
CA PRO A 366 -4.54 9.80 25.01
C PRO A 366 -4.99 8.39 25.43
N LEU A 367 -5.84 8.27 26.46
CA LEU A 367 -6.38 6.98 26.88
C LEU A 367 -7.30 6.37 25.83
N VAL A 368 -8.13 7.18 25.17
CA VAL A 368 -8.97 6.75 24.05
C VAL A 368 -8.10 6.26 22.90
N ILE A 369 -7.03 6.98 22.55
CA ILE A 369 -6.09 6.58 21.49
C ILE A 369 -5.41 5.26 21.83
N VAL A 370 -4.93 5.07 23.06
CA VAL A 370 -4.35 3.80 23.52
C VAL A 370 -5.38 2.67 23.44
N GLY A 371 -6.63 2.94 23.83
CA GLY A 371 -7.75 2.01 23.72
C GLY A 371 -8.01 1.57 22.28
N ILE A 372 -7.92 2.49 21.31
CA ILE A 372 -8.05 2.20 19.88
C ILE A 372 -6.91 1.27 19.42
N PHE A 373 -5.66 1.53 19.78
CA PHE A 373 -4.55 0.64 19.41
C PHE A 373 -4.69 -0.74 20.05
N ALA A 374 -5.11 -0.82 21.30
CA ALA A 374 -5.38 -2.10 21.97
C ALA A 374 -6.50 -2.87 21.25
N MET A 375 -7.60 -2.20 20.93
CA MET A 375 -8.72 -2.81 20.20
C MET A 375 -8.33 -3.25 18.78
N MET A 376 -7.50 -2.48 18.08
CA MET A 376 -6.94 -2.86 16.78
C MET A 376 -6.24 -4.22 16.86
N LEU A 377 -5.37 -4.43 17.87
CA LEU A 377 -4.67 -5.70 18.07
C LEU A 377 -5.65 -6.84 18.39
N VAL A 378 -6.71 -6.57 19.16
CA VAL A 378 -7.76 -7.55 19.48
C VAL A 378 -8.50 -7.96 18.20
N ILE A 379 -8.93 -7.02 17.37
CA ILE A 379 -9.63 -7.31 16.11
C ILE A 379 -8.72 -8.07 15.14
N MET A 380 -7.45 -7.67 15.01
CA MET A 380 -6.47 -8.41 14.21
C MET A 380 -6.31 -9.84 14.72
N GLY A 381 -6.25 -10.05 16.04
CA GLY A 381 -6.20 -11.38 16.66
C GLY A 381 -7.45 -12.22 16.36
N ILE A 382 -8.64 -11.61 16.44
CA ILE A 382 -9.92 -12.27 16.08
C ILE A 382 -9.92 -12.68 14.61
N VAL A 383 -9.57 -11.76 13.71
CA VAL A 383 -9.49 -12.03 12.26
C VAL A 383 -8.51 -13.18 11.98
N GLY A 384 -7.32 -13.14 12.59
CA GLY A 384 -6.32 -14.19 12.43
C GLY A 384 -6.80 -15.56 12.93
N LYS A 385 -7.46 -15.59 14.08
CA LYS A 385 -7.96 -16.85 14.67
C LYS A 385 -9.16 -17.41 13.90
N VAL A 386 -10.07 -16.57 13.43
CA VAL A 386 -11.32 -17.00 12.76
C VAL A 386 -11.07 -17.33 11.30
N PHE A 387 -10.32 -16.51 10.57
CA PHE A 387 -10.14 -16.65 9.13
C PHE A 387 -8.79 -17.29 8.74
N GLY A 388 -7.76 -17.19 9.60
CA GLY A 388 -6.46 -17.77 9.34
C GLY A 388 -6.49 -19.25 8.95
N PRO A 389 -7.13 -20.14 9.74
CA PRO A 389 -7.20 -21.58 9.42
C PRO A 389 -7.97 -21.91 8.13
N ARG A 390 -8.81 -20.98 7.65
CA ARG A 390 -9.61 -21.15 6.41
C ARG A 390 -8.92 -20.64 5.17
N LEU A 391 -7.97 -19.71 5.34
CA LEU A 391 -7.31 -19.01 4.25
C LEU A 391 -5.88 -19.50 4.01
N VAL A 392 -5.20 -19.93 5.07
CA VAL A 392 -3.78 -20.31 5.03
C VAL A 392 -3.64 -21.77 5.44
N ALA A 393 -3.23 -22.61 4.49
CA ALA A 393 -2.94 -24.01 4.77
C ALA A 393 -1.71 -24.16 5.68
N ASP A 394 -1.63 -25.24 6.48
CA ASP A 394 -0.53 -25.43 7.44
C ASP A 394 0.85 -25.51 6.76
N GLY A 395 0.93 -25.94 5.48
CA GLY A 395 2.16 -25.98 4.70
C GLY A 395 2.62 -24.60 4.16
N GLU A 396 1.73 -23.62 4.09
CA GLU A 396 2.03 -22.25 3.59
C GLU A 396 2.56 -21.32 4.69
N ARG A 397 2.60 -21.78 5.93
CA ARG A 397 3.13 -21.02 7.09
C ARG A 397 4.65 -21.04 7.17
N ALA A 398 5.33 -21.27 6.04
CA ALA A 398 6.78 -21.19 5.97
C ALA A 398 7.27 -19.81 6.42
N GLY A 399 8.24 -19.78 7.32
CA GLY A 399 8.88 -18.55 7.78
C GLY A 399 9.51 -17.78 6.61
N LEU A 400 9.65 -16.48 6.79
CA LEU A 400 10.28 -15.62 5.81
C LEU A 400 11.76 -15.98 5.65
N VAL A 401 12.09 -16.65 4.56
CA VAL A 401 13.49 -16.78 4.11
C VAL A 401 13.77 -15.60 3.19
N MET A 402 14.39 -14.55 3.74
CA MET A 402 14.71 -13.36 2.98
C MET A 402 16.14 -12.92 3.28
N GLU A 403 16.92 -12.77 2.23
CA GLU A 403 18.21 -12.09 2.33
C GLU A 403 17.98 -10.57 2.42
N LEU A 404 18.70 -9.93 3.33
CA LEU A 404 18.62 -8.48 3.48
C LEU A 404 19.39 -7.80 2.35
N PRO A 405 18.72 -7.05 1.45
CA PRO A 405 19.41 -6.34 0.38
C PRO A 405 20.40 -5.34 0.96
N PRO A 406 21.55 -5.11 0.31
CA PRO A 406 22.49 -4.09 0.74
C PRO A 406 21.85 -2.69 0.72
N TYR A 407 22.28 -1.82 1.63
CA TYR A 407 21.87 -0.41 1.56
C TYR A 407 22.48 0.24 0.33
N HIS A 408 21.67 0.99 -0.38
CA HIS A 408 22.13 1.84 -1.46
C HIS A 408 21.50 3.24 -1.36
N ARG A 409 22.13 4.20 -2.04
CA ARG A 409 21.62 5.58 -2.06
C ARG A 409 20.36 5.63 -2.91
N PRO A 410 19.23 6.13 -2.38
CA PRO A 410 17.98 6.19 -3.12
C PRO A 410 18.07 7.19 -4.29
N HIS A 411 17.48 6.80 -5.41
CA HIS A 411 17.40 7.66 -6.58
C HIS A 411 16.20 8.61 -6.48
N LEU A 412 16.41 9.77 -5.87
CA LEU A 412 15.37 10.74 -5.51
C LEU A 412 14.39 11.05 -6.65
N LYS A 413 14.89 11.24 -7.89
CA LYS A 413 14.03 11.51 -9.06
C LYS A 413 13.04 10.38 -9.34
N GLY A 414 13.49 9.13 -9.21
CA GLY A 414 12.65 7.93 -9.38
C GLY A 414 11.55 7.86 -8.32
N VAL A 415 11.93 8.05 -7.05
CA VAL A 415 10.99 8.02 -5.91
C VAL A 415 9.93 9.12 -6.04
N VAL A 416 10.34 10.36 -6.30
CA VAL A 416 9.42 11.50 -6.48
C VAL A 416 8.46 11.24 -7.65
N ARG A 417 8.97 10.81 -8.80
CA ARG A 417 8.13 10.48 -9.96
C ARG A 417 7.15 9.35 -9.65
N GLY A 418 7.61 8.30 -8.96
CA GLY A 418 6.76 7.19 -8.52
C GLY A 418 5.66 7.64 -7.57
N ALA A 419 5.98 8.46 -6.56
CA ALA A 419 5.04 9.04 -5.62
C ALA A 419 3.99 9.91 -6.33
N LEU A 420 4.43 10.74 -7.28
CA LEU A 420 3.52 11.61 -8.06
C LEU A 420 2.55 10.79 -8.93
N LEU A 421 3.05 9.77 -9.62
CA LEU A 421 2.20 8.91 -10.46
C LEU A 421 1.17 8.14 -9.63
N LYS A 422 1.57 7.58 -8.50
CA LYS A 422 0.64 6.91 -7.57
C LYS A 422 -0.41 7.88 -7.04
N SER A 423 -0.01 9.08 -6.60
CA SER A 423 -0.92 10.11 -6.10
C SER A 423 -1.92 10.56 -7.16
N ARG A 424 -1.47 10.79 -8.40
CA ARG A 424 -2.36 11.11 -9.53
C ARG A 424 -3.36 9.99 -9.82
N GLN A 425 -2.92 8.74 -9.83
CA GLN A 425 -3.83 7.60 -10.07
C GLN A 425 -4.90 7.50 -8.98
N MET A 426 -4.51 7.71 -7.71
CA MET A 426 -5.44 7.72 -6.59
C MET A 426 -6.43 8.89 -6.69
N PHE A 427 -5.96 10.09 -7.01
CA PHE A 427 -6.83 11.25 -7.20
C PHE A 427 -7.92 11.00 -8.23
N VAL A 428 -7.54 10.52 -9.43
CA VAL A 428 -8.51 10.25 -10.51
C VAL A 428 -9.54 9.18 -10.14
N ARG A 429 -9.14 8.18 -9.35
CA ARG A 429 -10.09 7.16 -8.86
C ARG A 429 -10.99 7.69 -7.76
N ALA A 430 -10.43 8.42 -6.80
CA ALA A 430 -11.15 8.90 -5.63
C ALA A 430 -12.13 10.03 -5.96
N ILE A 431 -11.75 10.99 -6.82
CA ILE A 431 -12.56 12.19 -7.09
C ILE A 431 -13.97 11.87 -7.61
N ARG A 432 -14.12 10.83 -8.41
CA ARG A 432 -15.43 10.40 -8.94
C ARG A 432 -16.35 9.92 -7.82
N VAL A 433 -15.83 9.11 -6.90
CA VAL A 433 -16.59 8.59 -5.77
C VAL A 433 -16.93 9.71 -4.80
N VAL A 434 -15.95 10.58 -4.52
CA VAL A 434 -16.13 11.74 -3.63
C VAL A 434 -17.18 12.70 -4.18
N ALA A 435 -17.12 13.05 -5.47
CA ALA A 435 -18.07 13.97 -6.09
C ALA A 435 -19.49 13.40 -6.13
N LEU A 436 -19.64 12.11 -6.48
CA LEU A 436 -20.94 11.46 -6.47
C LEU A 436 -21.55 11.45 -5.06
N PHE A 437 -20.73 11.10 -4.05
CA PHE A 437 -21.19 11.04 -2.67
C PHE A 437 -21.50 12.42 -2.10
N ALA A 438 -20.65 13.43 -2.38
CA ALA A 438 -20.90 14.81 -1.99
C ALA A 438 -22.23 15.32 -2.60
N PHE A 439 -22.52 14.95 -3.85
CA PHE A 439 -23.79 15.26 -4.49
C PHE A 439 -24.98 14.58 -3.76
N VAL A 440 -24.89 13.30 -3.43
CA VAL A 440 -25.97 12.58 -2.74
C VAL A 440 -26.22 13.18 -1.35
N ILE A 441 -25.17 13.46 -0.57
CA ILE A 441 -25.32 14.09 0.75
C ILE A 441 -25.90 15.49 0.61
N TRP A 442 -25.41 16.28 -0.32
CA TRP A 442 -25.96 17.61 -0.59
C TRP A 442 -27.45 17.55 -0.94
N ALA A 443 -27.86 16.63 -1.82
CA ALA A 443 -29.26 16.47 -2.20
C ALA A 443 -30.17 16.04 -1.04
N LEU A 444 -29.66 15.21 -0.10
CA LEU A 444 -30.39 14.76 1.07
C LEU A 444 -30.44 15.81 2.18
N THR A 445 -29.46 16.70 2.27
CA THR A 445 -29.36 17.73 3.30
C THR A 445 -29.89 19.10 2.84
N TYR A 446 -30.02 19.31 1.53
CA TYR A 446 -30.46 20.60 1.00
C TYR A 446 -31.91 20.90 1.39
N THR A 447 -32.11 22.08 2.00
CA THR A 447 -33.44 22.64 2.30
C THR A 447 -33.49 24.11 1.88
N SER A 448 -34.60 24.51 1.29
CA SER A 448 -34.82 25.91 0.91
C SER A 448 -35.00 26.87 2.08
N THR A 449 -35.26 26.33 3.28
CA THR A 449 -35.52 27.07 4.53
C THR A 449 -34.29 27.20 5.44
N GLY A 450 -33.14 26.66 5.04
CA GLY A 450 -31.87 26.77 5.78
C GLY A 450 -31.77 25.98 7.10
N GLY A 451 -32.79 25.21 7.47
CA GLY A 451 -32.78 24.37 8.67
C GLY A 451 -32.64 22.89 8.35
N VAL A 452 -31.96 22.12 9.21
CA VAL A 452 -31.79 20.66 9.07
C VAL A 452 -33.12 19.92 9.21
N GLU A 453 -34.05 20.48 10.00
CA GLU A 453 -35.34 19.84 10.37
C GLU A 453 -36.30 19.57 9.22
N GLY A 454 -36.13 20.25 8.08
CA GLY A 454 -36.91 20.01 6.85
C GLY A 454 -36.24 19.09 5.84
N SER A 455 -35.06 18.53 6.14
CA SER A 455 -34.31 17.72 5.21
C SER A 455 -34.79 16.27 5.17
N ALA A 456 -34.63 15.62 3.99
CA ALA A 456 -34.90 14.20 3.86
C ALA A 456 -34.03 13.37 4.79
N LEU A 457 -32.81 13.82 5.06
CA LEU A 457 -31.88 13.17 5.97
C LEU A 457 -32.39 13.20 7.42
N TYR A 458 -33.00 14.31 7.86
CA TYR A 458 -33.63 14.41 9.18
C TYR A 458 -34.79 13.44 9.34
N ALA A 459 -35.70 13.40 8.36
CA ALA A 459 -36.85 12.49 8.38
C ALA A 459 -36.43 11.00 8.42
N LEU A 460 -35.43 10.64 7.64
CA LEU A 460 -34.85 9.27 7.66
C LEU A 460 -34.15 8.98 8.98
N GLY A 461 -33.36 9.93 9.48
CA GLY A 461 -32.61 9.80 10.72
C GLY A 461 -33.51 9.57 11.93
N THR A 462 -34.54 10.40 12.10
CA THR A 462 -35.51 10.28 13.21
C THR A 462 -36.32 9.00 13.11
N ALA A 463 -36.66 8.54 11.92
CA ALA A 463 -37.37 7.27 11.72
C ALA A 463 -36.56 6.04 12.17
N ILE A 464 -35.23 6.06 12.00
CA ILE A 464 -34.36 4.94 12.38
C ILE A 464 -33.81 5.07 13.83
N GLU A 465 -34.02 6.19 14.53
CA GLU A 465 -33.47 6.45 15.86
C GLU A 465 -33.76 5.34 16.88
N PRO A 466 -34.96 4.72 16.95
CA PRO A 466 -35.23 3.64 17.91
C PRO A 466 -34.28 2.44 17.74
N VAL A 467 -33.82 2.20 16.49
CA VAL A 467 -32.89 1.11 16.18
C VAL A 467 -31.44 1.54 16.47
N THR A 468 -31.09 2.78 16.16
CA THR A 468 -29.70 3.26 16.34
C THR A 468 -29.31 3.38 17.80
N ARG A 469 -30.25 3.70 18.67
CA ARG A 469 -30.04 3.74 20.12
C ARG A 469 -29.65 2.39 20.73
N LEU A 470 -30.02 1.27 20.11
CA LEU A 470 -29.55 -0.06 20.52
C LEU A 470 -28.03 -0.21 20.40
N PHE A 471 -27.43 0.51 19.47
CA PHE A 471 -25.97 0.54 19.28
C PHE A 471 -25.26 1.64 20.07
N GLY A 472 -26.01 2.35 20.95
CA GLY A 472 -25.47 3.45 21.74
C GLY A 472 -25.20 4.72 20.93
N MET A 473 -25.86 4.91 19.80
CA MET A 473 -25.72 6.08 18.91
C MET A 473 -27.09 6.73 18.66
N GLY A 474 -27.17 8.05 18.77
CA GLY A 474 -28.31 8.82 18.28
C GLY A 474 -28.35 8.80 16.74
N TRP A 475 -29.44 9.29 16.15
CA TRP A 475 -29.58 9.29 14.69
C TRP A 475 -28.49 10.13 13.99
N GLN A 476 -28.00 11.21 14.62
CA GLN A 476 -26.95 12.07 14.06
C GLN A 476 -25.61 11.34 13.98
N THR A 477 -25.18 10.73 15.07
CA THR A 477 -23.94 9.96 15.15
C THR A 477 -24.00 8.71 14.29
N PHE A 478 -25.15 8.04 14.23
CA PHE A 478 -25.36 6.90 13.35
C PHE A 478 -25.34 7.30 11.87
N THR A 479 -25.95 8.44 11.50
CA THR A 479 -25.88 8.95 10.13
C THR A 479 -24.44 9.26 9.73
N ALA A 480 -23.65 9.88 10.60
CA ALA A 480 -22.23 10.11 10.35
C ALA A 480 -21.44 8.80 10.21
N TRP A 481 -21.77 7.78 11.01
CA TRP A 481 -21.20 6.44 10.88
C TRP A 481 -21.58 5.78 9.55
N LEU A 482 -22.82 5.91 9.10
CA LEU A 482 -23.30 5.39 7.81
C LEU A 482 -22.59 6.09 6.64
N CYS A 483 -22.45 7.40 6.68
CA CYS A 483 -21.72 8.17 5.68
C CYS A 483 -20.24 7.77 5.63
N ALA A 484 -19.66 7.43 6.77
CA ALA A 484 -18.28 6.99 6.88
C ALA A 484 -18.01 5.63 6.17
N LEU A 485 -19.03 4.80 5.92
CA LEU A 485 -18.88 3.58 5.10
C LEU A 485 -18.49 3.90 3.66
N VAL A 486 -18.93 5.05 3.15
CA VAL A 486 -18.60 5.48 1.79
C VAL A 486 -17.34 6.36 1.81
N LEU A 487 -17.29 7.32 2.73
CA LEU A 487 -16.20 8.27 2.88
C LEU A 487 -15.97 8.58 4.37
N LYS A 488 -14.92 8.03 4.95
CA LYS A 488 -14.62 8.25 6.38
C LYS A 488 -14.42 9.73 6.74
N GLU A 489 -13.82 10.48 5.84
CA GLU A 489 -13.57 11.92 6.03
C GLU A 489 -14.85 12.74 6.16
N SER A 490 -15.95 12.30 5.57
CA SER A 490 -17.22 13.02 5.59
C SER A 490 -17.88 13.03 6.97
N ALA A 491 -17.53 12.10 7.84
CA ALA A 491 -18.18 11.94 9.14
C ALA A 491 -18.14 13.22 9.97
N LEU A 492 -16.98 13.88 10.08
CA LEU A 492 -16.85 15.11 10.84
C LEU A 492 -17.65 16.26 10.21
N GLY A 493 -17.69 16.30 8.89
CA GLY A 493 -18.48 17.28 8.16
C GLY A 493 -19.97 17.07 8.31
N VAL A 494 -20.43 15.83 8.29
CA VAL A 494 -21.84 15.48 8.53
C VAL A 494 -22.22 15.84 9.98
N LEU A 495 -21.38 15.49 10.96
CA LEU A 495 -21.60 15.89 12.34
C LEU A 495 -21.67 17.42 12.49
N SER A 496 -20.72 18.15 11.88
CA SER A 496 -20.74 19.60 11.89
C SER A 496 -22.06 20.14 11.32
N GLY A 497 -22.46 19.68 10.12
CA GLY A 497 -23.70 20.11 9.48
C GLY A 497 -24.94 19.82 10.33
N LEU A 498 -25.01 18.64 10.96
CA LEU A 498 -26.16 18.22 11.76
C LEU A 498 -26.26 18.93 13.12
N PHE A 499 -25.13 19.29 13.73
CA PHE A 499 -25.14 19.92 15.06
C PHE A 499 -25.06 21.46 15.01
N THR A 500 -24.40 22.04 14.03
CA THR A 500 -24.24 23.51 13.95
C THR A 500 -25.15 24.18 12.95
N GLY A 501 -25.90 23.41 12.13
CA GLY A 501 -26.71 23.95 11.04
C GLY A 501 -25.88 24.59 9.91
N ALA A 502 -24.55 24.56 10.00
CA ALA A 502 -23.67 25.14 8.99
C ALA A 502 -23.56 24.21 7.76
N ALA A 503 -24.00 24.72 6.62
CA ALA A 503 -24.03 23.98 5.34
C ALA A 503 -22.65 23.61 4.74
N THR A 504 -21.55 23.78 5.49
CA THR A 504 -20.19 23.56 4.98
C THR A 504 -19.45 22.49 5.76
N PRO A 505 -19.59 21.21 5.39
CA PRO A 505 -18.99 20.07 6.06
C PRO A 505 -17.46 20.14 6.24
N ASN A 506 -16.75 20.91 5.41
CA ASN A 506 -15.29 20.92 5.38
C ASN A 506 -14.61 22.06 6.11
N ALA A 507 -15.34 23.09 6.52
CA ALA A 507 -14.74 24.21 7.27
C ALA A 507 -14.05 23.73 8.55
N VAL A 508 -14.60 22.69 9.16
CA VAL A 508 -14.06 22.08 10.38
C VAL A 508 -12.78 21.28 10.11
N LEU A 509 -12.80 20.43 9.09
CA LEU A 509 -11.60 19.62 8.75
C LEU A 509 -10.45 20.52 8.26
N VAL A 510 -10.77 21.53 7.46
CA VAL A 510 -9.80 22.54 7.01
C VAL A 510 -9.28 23.35 8.20
N GLY A 511 -10.15 23.78 9.11
CA GLY A 511 -9.76 24.49 10.33
C GLY A 511 -8.81 23.69 11.20
N ILE A 512 -9.04 22.39 11.40
CA ILE A 512 -8.16 21.49 12.14
C ILE A 512 -6.78 21.39 11.47
N MET A 513 -6.76 21.18 10.16
CA MET A 513 -5.55 20.94 9.38
C MET A 513 -4.70 22.20 9.17
N THR A 514 -5.32 23.39 9.19
CA THR A 514 -4.65 24.69 9.01
C THR A 514 -4.30 25.39 10.32
N GLY A 515 -4.50 24.73 11.47
CA GLY A 515 -4.22 25.31 12.79
C GLY A 515 -5.30 26.27 13.28
N GLY A 516 -6.42 26.40 12.56
CA GLY A 516 -7.61 27.15 12.99
C GLY A 516 -8.45 26.33 13.97
N GLY A 517 -7.89 26.00 15.14
CA GLY A 517 -8.51 25.15 16.15
C GLY A 517 -9.90 25.61 16.63
N ALA A 518 -10.28 26.85 16.39
CA ALA A 518 -11.57 27.40 16.79
C ALA A 518 -12.79 26.70 16.15
N ALA A 519 -12.72 26.33 14.84
CA ALA A 519 -13.85 25.70 14.17
C ALA A 519 -14.08 24.23 14.62
N ALA A 520 -13.00 23.51 14.91
CA ALA A 520 -13.08 22.15 15.43
C ALA A 520 -13.50 22.12 16.91
N ALA A 521 -12.99 23.05 17.71
CA ALA A 521 -13.39 23.22 19.10
C ALA A 521 -14.89 23.52 19.22
N ASN A 522 -15.42 24.39 18.34
CA ASN A 522 -16.84 24.73 18.35
C ASN A 522 -17.75 23.52 18.07
N VAL A 523 -17.39 22.63 17.13
CA VAL A 523 -18.19 21.42 16.87
C VAL A 523 -18.16 20.48 18.06
N GLY A 524 -16.98 20.24 18.64
CA GLY A 524 -16.85 19.38 19.81
C GLY A 524 -17.62 19.94 21.03
N GLU A 525 -17.59 21.25 21.22
CA GLU A 525 -18.28 21.92 22.28
C GLU A 525 -19.82 21.84 22.13
N VAL A 526 -20.33 22.09 20.92
CA VAL A 526 -21.76 21.92 20.59
C VAL A 526 -22.20 20.48 20.76
N MET A 527 -21.40 19.53 20.25
CA MET A 527 -21.70 18.10 20.40
C MET A 527 -21.73 17.68 21.87
N SER A 528 -20.82 18.17 22.71
CA SER A 528 -20.77 17.82 24.15
C SER A 528 -21.99 18.30 24.95
N GLN A 529 -22.75 19.28 24.42
CA GLN A 529 -24.00 19.73 24.99
C GLN A 529 -25.21 18.86 24.59
N VAL A 530 -25.10 18.10 23.48
CA VAL A 530 -26.22 17.35 22.89
C VAL A 530 -26.08 15.84 23.11
N ILE A 531 -24.88 15.31 23.03
CA ILE A 531 -24.62 13.88 23.18
C ILE A 531 -23.79 13.59 24.44
N SER A 532 -24.05 12.43 25.03
CA SER A 532 -23.33 11.99 26.22
C SER A 532 -21.92 11.47 25.91
N ALA A 533 -21.02 11.50 26.91
CA ALA A 533 -19.68 10.93 26.77
C ALA A 533 -19.68 9.43 26.40
N PRO A 534 -20.58 8.57 26.96
CA PRO A 534 -20.75 7.20 26.50
C PRO A 534 -21.10 7.06 25.00
N GLU A 535 -22.00 7.90 24.49
CA GLU A 535 -22.38 7.91 23.08
C GLU A 535 -21.22 8.33 22.19
N ALA A 536 -20.48 9.36 22.59
CA ALA A 536 -19.29 9.81 21.86
C ALA A 536 -18.22 8.71 21.78
N LEU A 537 -18.02 7.98 22.89
CA LEU A 537 -17.08 6.85 22.94
C LEU A 537 -17.53 5.71 22.02
N ALA A 538 -18.81 5.35 22.07
CA ALA A 538 -19.41 4.35 21.21
C ALA A 538 -19.22 4.71 19.73
N PHE A 539 -19.51 5.98 19.37
CA PHE A 539 -19.30 6.47 18.02
C PHE A 539 -17.82 6.40 17.59
N ILE A 540 -16.89 6.88 18.44
CA ILE A 540 -15.45 6.86 18.13
C ILE A 540 -14.98 5.45 17.81
N PHE A 541 -15.35 4.46 18.61
CA PHE A 541 -14.94 3.06 18.37
C PHE A 541 -15.67 2.44 17.18
N ALA A 542 -16.97 2.61 17.05
CA ALA A 542 -17.73 2.12 15.90
C ALA A 542 -17.23 2.74 14.59
N PHE A 543 -16.97 4.05 14.56
CA PHE A 543 -16.42 4.77 13.42
C PHE A 543 -15.02 4.30 13.04
N THR A 544 -14.15 4.08 14.04
CA THR A 544 -12.77 3.66 13.81
C THR A 544 -12.71 2.30 13.14
N PHE A 545 -13.48 1.34 13.64
CA PHE A 545 -13.42 -0.07 13.23
C PHE A 545 -14.53 -0.48 12.26
N ASN A 546 -15.24 0.47 11.67
CA ASN A 546 -16.15 0.15 10.59
C ASN A 546 -15.39 -0.21 9.29
N MET A 547 -16.13 -0.68 8.29
CA MET A 547 -15.62 -0.88 6.94
C MET A 547 -14.85 0.36 6.48
N PRO A 548 -13.63 0.23 5.92
CA PRO A 548 -12.94 1.36 5.32
C PRO A 548 -13.75 1.91 4.13
N CYS A 549 -13.38 3.08 3.64
CA CYS A 549 -14.12 3.77 2.58
C CYS A 549 -14.35 2.90 1.32
N ALA A 550 -15.39 3.21 0.54
CA ALA A 550 -15.75 2.49 -0.68
C ALA A 550 -14.58 2.29 -1.67
N ALA A 551 -13.65 3.26 -1.71
CA ALA A 551 -12.44 3.15 -2.52
C ALA A 551 -11.52 2.00 -2.06
N SER A 552 -11.44 1.74 -0.75
CA SER A 552 -10.67 0.62 -0.19
C SER A 552 -11.34 -0.72 -0.47
N VAL A 553 -12.67 -0.78 -0.47
CA VAL A 553 -13.43 -1.98 -0.86
C VAL A 553 -13.18 -2.33 -2.32
N SER A 554 -13.24 -1.32 -3.20
CA SER A 554 -12.92 -1.47 -4.63
C SER A 554 -11.48 -1.94 -4.84
N ALA A 555 -10.51 -1.39 -4.10
CA ALA A 555 -9.13 -1.84 -4.14
C ALA A 555 -8.99 -3.29 -3.65
N THR A 556 -9.68 -3.67 -2.57
CA THR A 556 -9.69 -5.05 -2.07
C THR A 556 -10.18 -6.02 -3.13
N TRP A 557 -11.30 -5.70 -3.78
CA TRP A 557 -11.84 -6.54 -4.85
C TRP A 557 -10.85 -6.67 -6.02
N ALA A 558 -10.20 -5.57 -6.41
CA ALA A 558 -9.22 -5.57 -7.49
C ALA A 558 -7.93 -6.35 -7.17
N GLU A 559 -7.53 -6.44 -5.89
CA GLU A 559 -6.30 -7.16 -5.49
C GLU A 559 -6.54 -8.64 -5.18
N VAL A 560 -7.73 -8.97 -4.68
CA VAL A 560 -8.08 -10.33 -4.24
C VAL A 560 -8.80 -11.12 -5.33
N HIS A 561 -9.39 -10.43 -6.32
CA HIS A 561 -10.20 -11.01 -7.39
C HIS A 561 -11.32 -11.93 -6.90
N SER A 562 -11.87 -11.68 -5.70
CA SER A 562 -12.92 -12.49 -5.08
C SER A 562 -14.01 -11.63 -4.48
N THR A 563 -15.16 -11.55 -5.15
CA THR A 563 -16.36 -10.85 -4.65
C THR A 563 -16.84 -11.44 -3.33
N LYS A 564 -16.85 -12.79 -3.22
CA LYS A 564 -17.26 -13.48 -2.00
C LYS A 564 -16.48 -13.02 -0.77
N TRP A 565 -15.16 -13.03 -0.83
CA TRP A 565 -14.32 -12.66 0.31
C TRP A 565 -14.34 -11.16 0.60
N THR A 566 -14.46 -10.31 -0.44
CA THR A 566 -14.64 -8.87 -0.26
C THR A 566 -15.94 -8.56 0.50
N VAL A 567 -17.06 -9.21 0.12
CA VAL A 567 -18.36 -9.04 0.81
C VAL A 567 -18.31 -9.58 2.24
N ILE A 568 -17.71 -10.75 2.47
CA ILE A 568 -17.56 -11.31 3.81
C ILE A 568 -16.77 -10.36 4.70
N THR A 569 -15.68 -9.78 4.19
CA THR A 569 -14.86 -8.82 4.93
C THR A 569 -15.65 -7.55 5.26
N ALA A 570 -16.37 -7.00 4.29
CA ALA A 570 -17.20 -5.82 4.50
C ALA A 570 -18.30 -6.08 5.54
N ALA A 571 -19.02 -7.18 5.42
CA ALA A 571 -20.06 -7.59 6.38
C ALA A 571 -19.49 -7.79 7.79
N PHE A 572 -18.33 -8.45 7.89
CA PHE A 572 -17.65 -8.62 9.19
C PHE A 572 -17.35 -7.29 9.86
N TYR A 573 -16.78 -6.31 9.14
CA TYR A 573 -16.43 -5.01 9.72
C TYR A 573 -17.64 -4.14 10.01
N ILE A 574 -18.70 -4.18 9.21
CA ILE A 574 -19.96 -3.49 9.50
C ILE A 574 -20.59 -4.03 10.78
N VAL A 575 -20.74 -5.35 10.87
CA VAL A 575 -21.37 -5.98 12.05
C VAL A 575 -20.50 -5.82 13.29
N SER A 576 -19.19 -6.07 13.20
CA SER A 576 -18.28 -5.95 14.34
C SER A 576 -18.17 -4.53 14.86
N SER A 577 -18.24 -3.51 13.99
CA SER A 577 -18.20 -2.10 14.41
C SER A 577 -19.46 -1.69 15.19
N LEU A 578 -20.64 -2.15 14.76
CA LEU A 578 -21.89 -1.89 15.49
C LEU A 578 -21.93 -2.62 16.83
N LEU A 579 -21.51 -3.89 16.86
CA LEU A 579 -21.40 -4.64 18.10
C LEU A 579 -20.40 -3.99 19.07
N LEU A 580 -19.27 -3.52 18.55
CA LEU A 580 -18.26 -2.83 19.33
C LEU A 580 -18.82 -1.52 19.90
N GLY A 581 -19.54 -0.73 19.09
CA GLY A 581 -20.23 0.48 19.57
C GLY A 581 -21.20 0.18 20.70
N CYS A 582 -22.03 -0.86 20.53
CA CYS A 582 -22.95 -1.31 21.58
C CYS A 582 -22.23 -1.72 22.87
N VAL A 583 -21.18 -2.54 22.79
CA VAL A 583 -20.39 -2.97 23.95
C VAL A 583 -19.73 -1.78 24.65
N VAL A 584 -19.08 -0.91 23.88
CA VAL A 584 -18.40 0.28 24.41
C VAL A 584 -19.40 1.21 25.09
N TYR A 585 -20.58 1.41 24.51
CA TYR A 585 -21.65 2.20 25.11
C TYR A 585 -22.03 1.67 26.48
N HIS A 586 -22.42 0.39 26.57
CA HIS A 586 -22.88 -0.21 27.82
C HIS A 586 -21.78 -0.30 28.88
N VAL A 587 -20.54 -0.57 28.46
CA VAL A 587 -19.39 -0.56 29.39
C VAL A 587 -19.11 0.85 29.90
N SER A 588 -19.17 1.86 29.04
CA SER A 588 -18.91 3.25 29.44
C SER A 588 -19.99 3.81 30.38
N LEU A 589 -21.24 3.35 30.29
CA LEU A 589 -22.30 3.69 31.24
C LEU A 589 -21.99 3.28 32.70
N LEU A 590 -21.01 2.37 32.90
CA LEU A 590 -20.58 1.99 34.25
C LEU A 590 -19.59 3.00 34.87
N PHE A 591 -19.01 3.89 34.05
CA PHE A 591 -17.97 4.84 34.46
C PHE A 591 -18.41 6.31 34.35
N PHE A 592 -19.41 6.61 33.56
CA PHE A 592 -19.98 7.90 33.30
C PHE A 592 -21.48 7.91 33.68
#